data_c2d18151a1629ffeaad2eee542e39413
#
_entry.id   c2d18151a1629ffeaad2eee542e39413
#
_cell.length_a   1.000
_cell.length_b   1.000
_cell.length_c   1.000
_cell.angle_alpha   90.00
_cell.angle_beta   90.00
_cell.angle_gamma   90.00
#
_symmetry.space_group_name_H-M   'P 1'
#
loop_
_entity.id
_entity.type
_entity.pdbx_description
1 polymer ?
#
loop_
_entity_poly.entity_id
_entity_poly.type
_entity_poly.pdbx_seq_one_letter_code
_entity_poly.pdbx_strand_id
1 'polypeptide(L)'
;MYSNKENINILTSLLIEWGVTDAVVCPGSRNAAIVHNLSECGTISCHPITDERSAAFYAMGMALCTKRPTVVCVTSGSALLNTAPAVAEAYYQHVPLIVIAADRPQQWIDQLDGQTLPQPDALNRFVRRSVSLPEPRNEEERWYCNRLVNEAMHAATFRQPAPVLINVPITEPLFTFDIAELPKERRFRMLDSDVTLTDATIEALQQELFKAKRPLIVIGQTAADGFGSSPFD
;
A
#
# COMPACT_ATOMS: atom_id res chain seq x y z
N MET A 1 -15.08 -19.39 -2.31
CA MET A 1 -14.82 -19.31 -3.78
C MET A 1 -14.37 -17.89 -4.10
N TYR A 2 -13.33 -17.71 -4.91
CA TYR A 2 -12.75 -16.43 -5.27
C TYR A 2 -13.27 -15.90 -6.61
N SER A 3 -13.04 -14.63 -6.88
CA SER A 3 -13.42 -13.98 -8.13
C SER A 3 -12.74 -14.65 -9.34
N ASN A 4 -13.41 -14.64 -10.50
CA ASN A 4 -12.81 -15.07 -11.77
C ASN A 4 -11.81 -14.06 -12.36
N LYS A 5 -11.53 -12.94 -11.65
CA LYS A 5 -10.57 -11.91 -12.07
C LYS A 5 -9.16 -12.26 -11.63
N GLU A 6 -8.33 -12.64 -12.57
CA GLU A 6 -6.97 -13.12 -12.27
C GLU A 6 -6.09 -12.07 -11.61
N ASN A 7 -6.15 -10.80 -12.05
CA ASN A 7 -5.42 -9.71 -11.40
C ASN A 7 -5.78 -9.55 -9.91
N ILE A 8 -7.05 -9.75 -9.55
CA ILE A 8 -7.52 -9.69 -8.15
C ILE A 8 -7.00 -10.89 -7.36
N ASN A 9 -6.97 -12.07 -7.96
CA ASN A 9 -6.45 -13.28 -7.30
C ASN A 9 -4.94 -13.17 -7.06
N ILE A 10 -4.16 -12.68 -8.03
CA ILE A 10 -2.73 -12.41 -7.90
C ILE A 10 -2.50 -11.36 -6.79
N LEU A 11 -3.26 -10.26 -6.82
CA LEU A 11 -3.18 -9.21 -5.80
C LEU A 11 -3.43 -9.78 -4.40
N THR A 12 -4.53 -10.52 -4.21
CA THR A 12 -4.90 -11.09 -2.91
C THR A 12 -3.83 -12.04 -2.39
N SER A 13 -3.34 -12.94 -3.26
CA SER A 13 -2.26 -13.87 -2.90
C SER A 13 -0.99 -13.13 -2.47
N LEU A 14 -0.58 -12.10 -3.20
CA LEU A 14 0.62 -11.34 -2.85
C LEU A 14 0.44 -10.49 -1.59
N LEU A 15 -0.74 -9.93 -1.33
CA LEU A 15 -1.00 -9.23 -0.06
C LEU A 15 -0.79 -10.18 1.14
N ILE A 16 -1.25 -11.42 1.05
CA ILE A 16 -1.03 -12.46 2.06
C ILE A 16 0.46 -12.76 2.22
N GLU A 17 1.17 -12.99 1.11
CA GLU A 17 2.62 -13.28 1.11
C GLU A 17 3.47 -12.11 1.67
N TRP A 18 3.01 -10.87 1.52
CA TRP A 18 3.63 -9.68 2.11
C TRP A 18 3.23 -9.42 3.57
N GLY A 19 2.39 -10.28 4.16
CA GLY A 19 2.00 -10.22 5.57
C GLY A 19 0.97 -9.14 5.89
N VAL A 20 0.14 -8.77 4.92
CA VAL A 20 -1.04 -7.92 5.19
C VAL A 20 -2.05 -8.74 5.99
N THR A 21 -2.47 -8.20 7.13
CA THR A 21 -3.44 -8.83 8.03
C THR A 21 -4.75 -8.08 8.13
N ASP A 22 -4.77 -6.83 7.69
CA ASP A 22 -5.91 -5.93 7.88
C ASP A 22 -6.22 -5.11 6.64
N ALA A 23 -7.50 -5.03 6.30
CA ALA A 23 -8.02 -4.22 5.22
C ALA A 23 -9.25 -3.43 5.66
N VAL A 24 -9.21 -2.12 5.51
CA VAL A 24 -10.38 -1.26 5.64
C VAL A 24 -11.06 -1.18 4.29
N VAL A 25 -12.33 -1.54 4.23
CA VAL A 25 -13.06 -1.69 2.96
C VAL A 25 -14.26 -0.77 2.89
N CYS A 26 -14.37 0.01 1.82
CA CYS A 26 -15.52 0.85 1.55
C CYS A 26 -16.53 0.13 0.65
N PRO A 27 -17.84 0.37 0.81
CA PRO A 27 -18.85 -0.23 -0.03
C PRO A 27 -18.78 0.32 -1.47
N GLY A 28 -18.98 -0.55 -2.45
CA GLY A 28 -19.04 -0.17 -3.86
C GLY A 28 -19.15 -1.38 -4.78
N SER A 29 -19.79 -1.21 -5.92
CA SER A 29 -19.97 -2.30 -6.88
C SER A 29 -18.66 -2.66 -7.59
N ARG A 30 -17.87 -1.65 -7.98
CA ARG A 30 -16.64 -1.89 -8.76
C ARG A 30 -15.55 -2.60 -7.95
N ASN A 31 -15.44 -2.35 -6.66
CA ASN A 31 -14.50 -3.03 -5.78
C ASN A 31 -15.05 -4.32 -5.14
N ALA A 32 -16.28 -4.72 -5.45
CA ALA A 32 -16.91 -5.87 -4.80
C ALA A 32 -16.10 -7.17 -4.95
N ALA A 33 -15.51 -7.42 -6.12
CA ALA A 33 -14.68 -8.61 -6.33
C ALA A 33 -13.39 -8.59 -5.49
N ILE A 34 -12.79 -7.41 -5.28
CA ILE A 34 -11.62 -7.25 -4.41
C ILE A 34 -12.02 -7.50 -2.95
N VAL A 35 -13.08 -6.83 -2.47
CA VAL A 35 -13.57 -6.97 -1.09
C VAL A 35 -13.97 -8.41 -0.79
N HIS A 36 -14.63 -9.08 -1.75
CA HIS A 36 -14.98 -10.49 -1.63
C HIS A 36 -13.74 -11.37 -1.43
N ASN A 37 -12.73 -11.22 -2.27
CA ASN A 37 -11.50 -12.01 -2.15
C ASN A 37 -10.76 -11.76 -0.83
N LEU A 38 -10.67 -10.49 -0.39
CA LEU A 38 -10.06 -10.13 0.89
C LEU A 38 -10.81 -10.76 2.08
N SER A 39 -12.14 -10.81 2.01
CA SER A 39 -12.97 -11.42 3.06
C SER A 39 -12.92 -12.95 3.04
N GLU A 40 -12.90 -13.55 1.85
CA GLU A 40 -12.93 -15.01 1.67
C GLU A 40 -11.60 -15.67 2.01
N CYS A 41 -10.47 -14.99 1.91
CA CYS A 41 -9.15 -15.58 2.12
C CYS A 41 -8.87 -16.01 3.57
N GLY A 42 -9.66 -15.55 4.53
CA GLY A 42 -9.55 -15.91 5.95
C GLY A 42 -8.28 -15.44 6.67
N THR A 43 -7.34 -14.84 5.96
CA THR A 43 -6.06 -14.34 6.50
C THR A 43 -6.11 -12.84 6.77
N ILE A 44 -6.91 -12.10 6.00
CA ILE A 44 -7.03 -10.65 6.09
C ILE A 44 -8.35 -10.30 6.76
N SER A 45 -8.28 -9.59 7.88
CA SER A 45 -9.45 -9.07 8.59
C SER A 45 -9.99 -7.84 7.87
N CYS A 46 -11.25 -7.89 7.43
CA CYS A 46 -11.91 -6.78 6.75
C CYS A 46 -12.70 -5.91 7.73
N HIS A 47 -12.45 -4.60 7.72
CA HIS A 47 -13.09 -3.59 8.55
C HIS A 47 -13.94 -2.66 7.66
N PRO A 48 -15.28 -2.84 7.60
CA PRO A 48 -16.13 -2.04 6.72
C PRO A 48 -16.32 -0.62 7.27
N ILE A 49 -16.03 0.40 6.47
CA ILE A 49 -16.25 1.82 6.76
C ILE A 49 -16.81 2.49 5.51
N THR A 50 -17.93 3.21 5.64
CA THR A 50 -18.67 3.76 4.51
C THR A 50 -17.98 4.99 3.91
N ASP A 51 -17.48 5.91 4.73
CA ASP A 51 -16.82 7.14 4.29
C ASP A 51 -15.34 6.88 4.00
N GLU A 52 -14.90 7.12 2.77
CA GLU A 52 -13.55 6.77 2.32
C GLU A 52 -12.45 7.57 3.02
N ARG A 53 -12.71 8.83 3.36
CA ARG A 53 -11.78 9.65 4.14
C ARG A 53 -11.58 9.07 5.53
N SER A 54 -12.66 8.73 6.20
CA SER A 54 -12.61 8.07 7.52
C SER A 54 -11.94 6.70 7.45
N ALA A 55 -12.25 5.92 6.40
CA ALA A 55 -11.64 4.63 6.14
C ALA A 55 -10.12 4.73 5.97
N ALA A 56 -9.64 5.69 5.20
CA ALA A 56 -8.22 5.88 4.95
C ALA A 56 -7.46 6.31 6.22
N PHE A 57 -8.02 7.20 7.05
CA PHE A 57 -7.43 7.55 8.35
C PHE A 57 -7.47 6.38 9.34
N TYR A 58 -8.54 5.60 9.33
CA TYR A 58 -8.63 4.39 10.15
C TYR A 58 -7.54 3.38 9.78
N ALA A 59 -7.38 3.09 8.48
CA ALA A 59 -6.33 2.21 7.97
C ALA A 59 -4.93 2.73 8.32
N MET A 60 -4.69 4.04 8.18
CA MET A 60 -3.44 4.68 8.60
C MET A 60 -3.18 4.49 10.10
N GLY A 61 -4.18 4.70 10.95
CA GLY A 61 -4.08 4.48 12.39
C GLY A 61 -3.75 3.02 12.74
N MET A 62 -4.37 2.07 12.05
CA MET A 62 -4.05 0.64 12.21
C MET A 62 -2.59 0.35 11.84
N ALA A 63 -2.12 0.87 10.70
CA ALA A 63 -0.73 0.69 10.26
C ALA A 63 0.27 1.30 11.25
N LEU A 64 -0.04 2.46 11.84
CA LEU A 64 0.77 3.08 12.90
C LEU A 64 0.86 2.22 14.15
N CYS A 65 -0.28 1.66 14.60
CA CYS A 65 -0.32 0.84 15.81
C CYS A 65 0.34 -0.53 15.62
N THR A 66 0.08 -1.17 14.48
CA THR A 66 0.56 -2.54 14.23
C THR A 66 1.97 -2.61 13.65
N LYS A 67 2.49 -1.48 13.14
CA LYS A 67 3.75 -1.39 12.36
C LYS A 67 3.74 -2.30 11.12
N ARG A 68 2.57 -2.59 10.56
CA ARG A 68 2.38 -3.46 9.40
C ARG A 68 1.68 -2.72 8.27
N PRO A 69 1.89 -3.12 7.02
CA PRO A 69 1.14 -2.57 5.90
C PRO A 69 -0.35 -2.88 6.06
N THR A 70 -1.17 -1.84 5.96
CA THR A 70 -2.64 -1.95 6.06
C THR A 70 -3.27 -1.45 4.76
N VAL A 71 -4.28 -2.18 4.30
CA VAL A 71 -5.01 -1.85 3.08
C VAL A 71 -6.17 -0.90 3.40
N VAL A 72 -6.39 0.09 2.52
CA VAL A 72 -7.70 0.74 2.34
C VAL A 72 -8.18 0.45 0.92
N CYS A 73 -9.38 -0.15 0.79
CA CYS A 73 -9.95 -0.54 -0.49
C CYS A 73 -11.18 0.32 -0.80
N VAL A 74 -11.14 1.03 -1.91
CA VAL A 74 -12.20 1.95 -2.36
C VAL A 74 -12.71 1.60 -3.74
N THR A 75 -13.92 2.05 -4.06
CA THR A 75 -14.49 1.94 -5.40
C THR A 75 -13.89 2.98 -6.35
N SER A 76 -14.33 3.01 -7.61
CA SER A 76 -13.81 3.94 -8.62
C SER A 76 -14.29 5.38 -8.43
N GLY A 77 -13.61 6.32 -9.09
CA GLY A 77 -14.01 7.71 -9.16
C GLY A 77 -13.57 8.53 -7.94
N SER A 78 -14.42 9.45 -7.50
CA SER A 78 -14.13 10.37 -6.38
C SER A 78 -13.83 9.67 -5.04
N ALA A 79 -14.21 8.40 -4.89
CA ALA A 79 -13.86 7.57 -3.75
C ALA A 79 -12.33 7.52 -3.50
N LEU A 80 -11.54 7.39 -4.57
CA LEU A 80 -10.08 7.46 -4.48
C LEU A 80 -9.62 8.83 -3.95
N LEU A 81 -10.17 9.93 -4.48
CA LEU A 81 -9.76 11.29 -4.08
C LEU A 81 -10.09 11.58 -2.61
N ASN A 82 -11.14 10.99 -2.07
CA ASN A 82 -11.49 11.11 -0.65
C ASN A 82 -10.41 10.53 0.27
N THR A 83 -9.58 9.61 -0.20
CA THR A 83 -8.46 9.07 0.58
C THR A 83 -7.26 10.03 0.68
N ALA A 84 -7.18 11.04 -0.20
CA ALA A 84 -6.01 11.89 -0.37
C ALA A 84 -5.51 12.57 0.92
N PRO A 85 -6.35 13.08 1.84
CA PRO A 85 -5.88 13.68 3.08
C PRO A 85 -5.10 12.69 3.96
N ALA A 86 -5.60 11.47 4.11
CA ALA A 86 -4.93 10.43 4.90
C ALA A 86 -3.67 9.91 4.20
N VAL A 87 -3.69 9.81 2.87
CA VAL A 87 -2.51 9.41 2.08
C VAL A 87 -1.40 10.45 2.22
N ALA A 88 -1.74 11.75 2.16
CA ALA A 88 -0.78 12.82 2.36
C ALA A 88 -0.16 12.75 3.77
N GLU A 89 -0.97 12.57 4.81
CA GLU A 89 -0.48 12.39 6.18
C GLU A 89 0.40 11.14 6.32
N ALA A 90 -0.04 10.00 5.77
CA ALA A 90 0.72 8.75 5.76
C ALA A 90 2.09 8.90 5.06
N TYR A 91 2.17 9.73 4.02
CA TYR A 91 3.43 10.00 3.32
C TYR A 91 4.45 10.70 4.24
N TYR A 92 4.04 11.74 4.96
CA TYR A 92 4.90 12.48 5.87
C TYR A 92 5.18 11.73 7.18
N GLN A 93 4.27 10.86 7.60
CA GLN A 93 4.44 9.99 8.78
C GLN A 93 5.17 8.68 8.48
N HIS A 94 5.55 8.43 7.21
CA HIS A 94 6.21 7.19 6.78
C HIS A 94 5.42 5.92 7.11
N VAL A 95 4.12 5.95 6.83
CA VAL A 95 3.19 4.86 7.12
C VAL A 95 3.00 3.98 5.88
N PRO A 96 3.12 2.65 5.98
CA PRO A 96 2.90 1.73 4.86
C PRO A 96 1.40 1.54 4.57
N LEU A 97 0.74 2.56 4.05
CA LEU A 97 -0.66 2.53 3.67
C LEU A 97 -0.81 2.04 2.22
N ILE A 98 -1.54 0.96 2.02
CA ILE A 98 -1.80 0.38 0.70
C ILE A 98 -3.18 0.83 0.24
N VAL A 99 -3.23 1.79 -0.68
CA VAL A 99 -4.50 2.22 -1.30
C VAL A 99 -4.78 1.30 -2.48
N ILE A 100 -5.87 0.56 -2.42
CA ILE A 100 -6.39 -0.24 -3.53
C ILE A 100 -7.64 0.44 -4.06
N ALA A 101 -7.58 0.92 -5.29
CA ALA A 101 -8.70 1.56 -5.96
C ALA A 101 -9.18 0.70 -7.12
N ALA A 102 -10.42 0.23 -7.06
CA ALA A 102 -11.06 -0.36 -8.23
C ALA A 102 -11.26 0.70 -9.30
N ASP A 103 -11.15 0.31 -10.56
CA ASP A 103 -11.28 1.24 -11.68
C ASP A 103 -12.11 0.65 -12.84
N ARG A 104 -12.53 1.53 -13.73
CA ARG A 104 -13.02 1.14 -15.05
C ARG A 104 -11.84 0.75 -15.94
N PRO A 105 -12.03 -0.15 -16.93
CA PRO A 105 -11.03 -0.35 -17.97
C PRO A 105 -10.68 0.97 -18.68
N GLN A 106 -9.41 1.13 -19.02
CA GLN A 106 -8.84 2.40 -19.50
C GLN A 106 -9.59 2.99 -20.71
N GLN A 107 -10.16 2.15 -21.59
CA GLN A 107 -10.91 2.61 -22.77
C GLN A 107 -12.21 3.36 -22.44
N TRP A 108 -12.69 3.28 -21.20
CA TRP A 108 -13.92 3.96 -20.76
C TRP A 108 -13.64 5.27 -20.02
N ILE A 109 -12.38 5.56 -19.68
CA ILE A 109 -12.01 6.81 -19.02
C ILE A 109 -12.21 7.96 -19.98
N ASP A 110 -12.82 9.05 -19.50
CA ASP A 110 -13.19 10.24 -20.29
C ASP A 110 -14.15 9.98 -21.48
N GLN A 111 -14.91 8.86 -21.42
CA GLN A 111 -15.91 8.51 -22.43
C GLN A 111 -17.36 8.67 -21.93
N LEU A 112 -17.61 9.60 -21.00
CA LEU A 112 -18.90 9.82 -20.36
C LEU A 112 -19.45 8.61 -19.56
N ASP A 113 -18.62 7.61 -19.30
CA ASP A 113 -18.97 6.56 -18.35
C ASP A 113 -18.98 7.12 -16.92
N GLY A 114 -20.01 6.77 -16.17
CA GLY A 114 -20.20 7.30 -14.81
C GLY A 114 -19.13 6.83 -13.84
N GLN A 115 -18.76 7.71 -12.89
CA GLN A 115 -17.85 7.38 -11.80
C GLN A 115 -16.44 6.99 -12.29
N THR A 116 -15.93 7.72 -13.29
CA THR A 116 -14.58 7.58 -13.84
C THR A 116 -13.76 8.85 -13.60
N LEU A 117 -12.46 8.68 -13.47
CA LEU A 117 -11.44 9.73 -13.50
C LEU A 117 -10.07 9.09 -13.80
N PRO A 118 -9.05 9.83 -14.23
CA PRO A 118 -7.71 9.28 -14.44
C PRO A 118 -7.04 8.94 -13.10
N GLN A 119 -7.31 7.72 -12.59
CA GLN A 119 -6.91 7.28 -11.26
C GLN A 119 -5.41 7.01 -11.06
N PRO A 120 -4.67 6.43 -12.04
CA PRO A 120 -3.29 5.99 -11.82
C PRO A 120 -2.36 7.08 -11.28
N ASP A 121 -2.57 8.32 -11.67
CA ASP A 121 -1.71 9.46 -11.29
C ASP A 121 -2.34 10.41 -10.27
N ALA A 122 -3.55 10.12 -9.80
CA ALA A 122 -4.34 11.04 -8.99
C ALA A 122 -3.70 11.39 -7.63
N LEU A 123 -2.86 10.51 -7.08
CA LEU A 123 -2.19 10.69 -5.78
C LEU A 123 -0.66 10.78 -5.88
N ASN A 124 -0.09 10.94 -7.07
CA ASN A 124 1.36 10.80 -7.35
C ASN A 124 2.30 11.60 -6.44
N ARG A 125 1.89 12.76 -5.94
CA ARG A 125 2.71 13.58 -5.03
C ARG A 125 2.86 12.97 -3.64
N PHE A 126 1.92 12.10 -3.25
CA PHE A 126 1.80 11.57 -1.89
C PHE A 126 1.89 10.03 -1.83
N VAL A 127 2.23 9.39 -2.94
CA VAL A 127 2.52 7.96 -2.97
C VAL A 127 3.92 7.72 -3.51
N ARG A 128 4.63 6.76 -2.93
CA ARG A 128 5.97 6.39 -3.40
C ARG A 128 5.93 5.64 -4.72
N ARG A 129 4.87 4.87 -4.93
CA ARG A 129 4.63 4.13 -6.16
C ARG A 129 3.14 4.11 -6.47
N SER A 130 2.79 4.35 -7.71
CA SER A 130 1.48 4.08 -8.28
C SER A 130 1.62 3.04 -9.36
N VAL A 131 0.76 2.02 -9.33
CA VAL A 131 0.71 0.96 -10.35
C VAL A 131 -0.73 0.74 -10.79
N SER A 132 -0.91 0.39 -12.07
CA SER A 132 -2.22 -0.04 -12.59
C SER A 132 -2.10 -1.47 -13.08
N LEU A 133 -2.88 -2.38 -12.48
CA LEU A 133 -2.77 -3.81 -12.76
C LEU A 133 -3.48 -4.14 -14.07
N PRO A 134 -2.83 -4.87 -15.00
CA PRO A 134 -3.55 -5.42 -16.15
C PRO A 134 -4.58 -6.48 -15.71
N GLU A 135 -5.61 -6.73 -16.51
CA GLU A 135 -6.34 -8.00 -16.49
C GLU A 135 -5.58 -9.00 -17.38
N PRO A 136 -4.84 -9.99 -16.83
CA PRO A 136 -3.96 -10.84 -17.60
C PRO A 136 -4.71 -11.70 -18.62
N ARG A 137 -4.19 -11.76 -19.85
CA ARG A 137 -4.70 -12.60 -20.93
C ARG A 137 -3.72 -13.69 -21.36
N ASN A 138 -2.50 -13.61 -20.85
CA ASN A 138 -1.40 -14.53 -21.15
C ASN A 138 -0.39 -14.52 -20.00
N GLU A 139 0.58 -15.42 -20.05
CA GLU A 139 1.61 -15.59 -19.02
C GLU A 139 2.52 -14.37 -18.84
N GLU A 140 2.79 -13.60 -19.89
CA GLU A 140 3.59 -12.38 -19.81
C GLU A 140 2.86 -11.28 -19.02
N GLU A 141 1.57 -11.07 -19.31
CA GLU A 141 0.74 -10.12 -18.58
C GLU A 141 0.51 -10.57 -17.12
N ARG A 142 0.39 -11.89 -16.89
CA ARG A 142 0.32 -12.48 -15.57
C ARG A 142 1.61 -12.18 -14.77
N TRP A 143 2.77 -12.46 -15.34
CA TRP A 143 4.06 -12.13 -14.76
C TRP A 143 4.18 -10.62 -14.48
N TYR A 144 3.72 -9.78 -15.41
CA TYR A 144 3.75 -8.33 -15.26
C TYR A 144 2.85 -7.86 -14.12
N CYS A 145 1.64 -8.43 -13.98
CA CYS A 145 0.75 -8.16 -12.86
C CYS A 145 1.41 -8.50 -11.51
N ASN A 146 1.98 -9.70 -11.38
CA ASN A 146 2.75 -10.10 -10.19
C ASN A 146 3.88 -9.10 -9.88
N ARG A 147 4.66 -8.71 -10.89
CA ARG A 147 5.75 -7.77 -10.74
C ARG A 147 5.27 -6.41 -10.22
N LEU A 148 4.18 -5.86 -10.77
CA LEU A 148 3.65 -4.56 -10.36
C LEU A 148 3.21 -4.56 -8.90
N VAL A 149 2.51 -5.61 -8.45
CA VAL A 149 2.13 -5.74 -7.03
C VAL A 149 3.36 -5.82 -6.14
N ASN A 150 4.35 -6.64 -6.50
CA ASN A 150 5.60 -6.72 -5.74
C ASN A 150 6.36 -5.38 -5.68
N GLU A 151 6.42 -4.62 -6.79
CA GLU A 151 7.03 -3.28 -6.82
C GLU A 151 6.32 -2.31 -5.88
N ALA A 152 4.98 -2.33 -5.87
CA ALA A 152 4.19 -1.50 -4.97
C ALA A 152 4.43 -1.88 -3.50
N MET A 153 4.33 -3.16 -3.16
CA MET A 153 4.53 -3.65 -1.79
C MET A 153 5.95 -3.40 -1.29
N HIS A 154 6.96 -3.59 -2.16
CA HIS A 154 8.33 -3.23 -1.85
C HIS A 154 8.47 -1.72 -1.57
N ALA A 155 7.91 -0.87 -2.42
CA ALA A 155 7.95 0.58 -2.23
C ALA A 155 7.25 1.02 -0.94
N ALA A 156 6.19 0.29 -0.53
CA ALA A 156 5.48 0.59 0.71
C ALA A 156 6.25 0.25 1.97
N THR A 157 7.09 -0.80 1.94
CA THR A 157 7.62 -1.43 3.17
C THR A 157 9.13 -1.36 3.32
N PHE A 158 9.89 -1.19 2.23
CA PHE A 158 11.34 -1.29 2.27
C PHE A 158 12.01 -0.01 2.79
N ARG A 159 12.89 -0.15 3.77
CA ARG A 159 13.66 0.91 4.46
C ARG A 159 12.72 1.93 5.15
N GLN A 160 12.36 2.98 4.46
CA GLN A 160 11.46 4.01 4.96
C GLN A 160 10.06 3.74 4.40
N PRO A 161 9.09 3.29 5.19
CA PRO A 161 7.74 3.03 4.72
C PRO A 161 7.08 4.26 4.08
N ALA A 162 6.12 4.03 3.17
CA ALA A 162 5.33 5.10 2.57
C ALA A 162 4.05 4.54 1.93
N PRO A 163 3.04 5.39 1.71
CA PRO A 163 1.84 4.95 1.00
C PRO A 163 2.11 4.63 -0.47
N VAL A 164 1.31 3.72 -1.01
CA VAL A 164 1.30 3.33 -2.42
C VAL A 164 -0.12 3.24 -2.96
N LEU A 165 -0.28 3.40 -4.27
CA LEU A 165 -1.54 3.21 -4.97
C LEU A 165 -1.46 2.00 -5.89
N ILE A 166 -2.41 1.08 -5.72
CA ILE A 166 -2.65 -0.05 -6.63
C ILE A 166 -4.01 0.17 -7.28
N ASN A 167 -4.00 0.67 -8.49
CA ASN A 167 -5.19 0.84 -9.32
C ASN A 167 -5.54 -0.48 -9.97
N VAL A 168 -6.80 -0.89 -9.88
CA VAL A 168 -7.27 -2.21 -10.36
C VAL A 168 -8.42 -2.03 -11.35
N PRO A 169 -8.14 -1.90 -12.64
CA PRO A 169 -9.16 -1.95 -13.68
C PRO A 169 -9.87 -3.31 -13.69
N ILE A 170 -11.19 -3.30 -13.73
CA ILE A 170 -12.02 -4.50 -13.68
C ILE A 170 -13.09 -4.43 -14.75
N THR A 171 -13.07 -5.37 -15.69
CA THR A 171 -14.11 -5.54 -16.69
C THR A 171 -15.34 -6.25 -16.11
N GLU A 172 -16.50 -6.02 -16.68
CA GLU A 172 -17.71 -6.77 -16.32
C GLU A 172 -17.65 -8.21 -16.91
N PRO A 173 -18.32 -9.17 -16.30
CA PRO A 173 -19.14 -9.12 -15.08
C PRO A 173 -18.31 -9.01 -13.79
N LEU A 174 -18.88 -8.34 -12.75
CA LEU A 174 -18.18 -8.07 -11.48
C LEU A 174 -18.39 -9.14 -10.40
N PHE A 175 -19.45 -9.93 -10.51
CA PHE A 175 -19.96 -10.79 -9.44
C PHE A 175 -19.90 -12.28 -9.81
N THR A 176 -18.80 -12.71 -10.45
CA THR A 176 -18.55 -14.13 -10.74
C THR A 176 -17.46 -14.65 -9.79
N PHE A 177 -17.81 -15.65 -8.98
CA PHE A 177 -16.97 -16.22 -7.92
C PHE A 177 -16.96 -17.74 -8.07
N ASP A 178 -16.07 -18.26 -8.90
CA ASP A 178 -16.00 -19.66 -9.31
C ASP A 178 -14.61 -20.28 -9.17
N ILE A 179 -13.62 -19.52 -8.73
CA ILE A 179 -12.26 -20.00 -8.50
C ILE A 179 -12.15 -20.61 -7.09
N ALA A 180 -11.73 -21.86 -7.01
CA ALA A 180 -11.68 -22.61 -5.74
C ALA A 180 -10.50 -22.15 -4.85
N GLU A 181 -9.35 -21.87 -5.45
CA GLU A 181 -8.12 -21.57 -4.73
C GLU A 181 -7.38 -20.38 -5.33
N LEU A 182 -6.74 -19.58 -4.48
CA LEU A 182 -5.86 -18.51 -4.93
C LEU A 182 -4.60 -19.08 -5.60
N PRO A 183 -4.03 -18.41 -6.60
CA PRO A 183 -2.77 -18.83 -7.20
C PRO A 183 -1.63 -18.72 -6.18
N LYS A 184 -0.64 -19.60 -6.30
CA LYS A 184 0.60 -19.48 -5.53
C LYS A 184 1.51 -18.46 -6.20
N GLU A 185 1.64 -17.30 -5.58
CA GLU A 185 2.44 -16.20 -6.13
C GLU A 185 3.78 -16.07 -5.39
N ARG A 186 4.83 -15.68 -6.13
CA ARG A 186 6.15 -15.44 -5.56
C ARG A 186 6.32 -13.97 -5.22
N ARG A 187 6.61 -13.66 -3.95
CA ARG A 187 7.01 -12.33 -3.53
C ARG A 187 8.50 -12.08 -3.79
N PHE A 188 8.90 -10.83 -3.97
CA PHE A 188 10.32 -10.44 -4.00
C PHE A 188 10.98 -10.71 -2.64
N ARG A 189 12.15 -11.32 -2.68
CA ARG A 189 12.99 -11.44 -1.50
C ARG A 189 13.98 -10.28 -1.49
N MET A 190 13.84 -9.42 -0.48
CA MET A 190 14.79 -8.35 -0.25
C MET A 190 15.92 -8.86 0.65
N LEU A 191 17.14 -8.44 0.33
CA LEU A 191 18.27 -8.65 1.22
C LEU A 191 18.45 -7.38 2.06
N ASP A 192 18.50 -7.55 3.35
CA ASP A 192 18.76 -6.44 4.27
C ASP A 192 20.19 -5.96 4.08
N SER A 193 20.36 -4.65 4.15
CA SER A 193 21.67 -4.00 4.12
C SER A 193 21.65 -2.86 5.14
N ASP A 194 22.54 -2.94 6.10
CA ASP A 194 22.73 -1.87 7.08
C ASP A 194 23.48 -0.70 6.45
N VAL A 195 22.97 0.50 6.68
CA VAL A 195 23.68 1.73 6.35
C VAL A 195 24.25 2.27 7.64
N THR A 196 25.53 2.02 7.87
CA THR A 196 26.27 2.53 9.03
C THR A 196 27.25 3.61 8.59
N LEU A 197 27.56 4.54 9.52
CA LEU A 197 28.62 5.51 9.28
C LEU A 197 29.97 4.79 9.24
N THR A 198 30.86 5.25 8.38
CA THR A 198 32.25 4.75 8.36
C THR A 198 32.99 5.23 9.63
N ASP A 199 34.01 4.47 10.06
CA ASP A 199 34.83 4.85 11.22
C ASP A 199 35.42 6.25 11.06
N ALA A 200 35.89 6.61 9.89
CA ALA A 200 36.41 7.96 9.58
C ALA A 200 35.34 9.05 9.77
N THR A 201 34.06 8.76 9.42
CA THR A 201 32.96 9.70 9.64
C THR A 201 32.64 9.83 11.12
N ILE A 202 32.66 8.73 11.86
CA ILE A 202 32.45 8.72 13.33
C ILE A 202 33.54 9.53 14.02
N GLU A 203 34.81 9.31 13.66
CA GLU A 203 35.95 10.07 14.21
C GLU A 203 35.83 11.58 13.93
N ALA A 204 35.45 11.95 12.69
CA ALA A 204 35.26 13.35 12.34
C ALA A 204 34.12 13.99 13.14
N LEU A 205 32.98 13.31 13.33
CA LEU A 205 31.89 13.79 14.17
C LEU A 205 32.28 13.93 15.64
N GLN A 206 33.02 12.95 16.16
CA GLN A 206 33.56 13.02 17.54
C GLN A 206 34.46 14.24 17.72
N GLN A 207 35.37 14.50 16.79
CA GLN A 207 36.25 15.68 16.86
C GLN A 207 35.48 17.00 16.86
N GLU A 208 34.40 17.10 16.04
CA GLU A 208 33.56 18.31 16.05
C GLU A 208 32.80 18.48 17.36
N LEU A 209 32.26 17.39 17.91
CA LEU A 209 31.57 17.40 19.21
C LEU A 209 32.54 17.83 20.36
N PHE A 210 33.77 17.31 20.38
CA PHE A 210 34.77 17.68 21.42
C PHE A 210 35.23 19.14 21.32
N LYS A 211 35.26 19.74 20.14
CA LYS A 211 35.56 21.15 19.93
C LYS A 211 34.42 22.08 20.36
N ALA A 212 33.18 21.57 20.36
CA ALA A 212 32.00 22.38 20.64
C ALA A 212 31.94 22.75 22.14
N LYS A 213 31.87 24.04 22.45
CA LYS A 213 31.71 24.53 23.84
C LYS A 213 30.28 24.33 24.38
N ARG A 214 29.31 24.31 23.52
CA ARG A 214 27.87 24.18 23.85
C ARG A 214 27.17 23.38 22.71
N PRO A 215 27.38 22.05 22.66
CA PRO A 215 26.75 21.23 21.61
C PRO A 215 25.22 21.21 21.79
N LEU A 216 24.50 21.28 20.69
CA LEU A 216 23.07 21.08 20.62
C LEU A 216 22.79 19.87 19.71
N ILE A 217 22.09 18.88 20.23
CA ILE A 217 21.62 17.73 19.43
C ILE A 217 20.15 17.94 19.11
N VAL A 218 19.85 17.98 17.82
CA VAL A 218 18.46 18.05 17.35
C VAL A 218 18.05 16.68 16.81
N ILE A 219 17.08 16.07 17.48
CA ILE A 219 16.53 14.76 17.07
C ILE A 219 15.28 15.03 16.25
N GLY A 220 15.29 14.57 15.01
CA GLY A 220 14.15 14.68 14.10
C GLY A 220 13.09 13.59 14.34
N GLN A 221 12.24 13.38 13.36
CA GLN A 221 11.23 12.34 13.39
C GLN A 221 11.89 10.95 13.37
N THR A 222 11.59 10.15 14.39
CA THR A 222 12.02 8.75 14.49
C THR A 222 10.81 7.84 14.69
N ALA A 223 10.95 6.55 14.41
CA ALA A 223 9.99 5.57 14.88
C ALA A 223 9.97 5.57 16.42
N ALA A 224 8.82 5.35 17.04
CA ALA A 224 8.67 5.37 18.50
C ALA A 224 9.65 4.44 19.23
N ASP A 225 10.12 3.38 18.56
CA ASP A 225 11.06 2.39 19.09
C ASP A 225 12.52 2.68 18.67
N GLY A 226 12.78 3.81 17.99
CA GLY A 226 14.11 4.18 17.47
C GLY A 226 15.12 4.61 18.52
N PHE A 227 14.66 4.91 19.72
CA PHE A 227 15.46 5.01 20.92
C PHE A 227 14.97 3.90 21.86
N GLY A 228 15.73 2.81 21.94
CA GLY A 228 15.61 1.89 23.08
C GLY A 228 15.56 2.70 24.37
N SER A 229 15.03 2.14 25.48
CA SER A 229 14.88 2.80 26.79
C SER A 229 15.66 4.11 26.87
N SER A 230 14.93 5.23 26.96
CA SER A 230 15.46 6.61 26.84
C SER A 230 16.89 6.69 27.41
N PRO A 231 17.87 7.19 26.67
CA PRO A 231 19.21 7.44 27.26
C PRO A 231 19.17 8.54 28.33
N PHE A 232 17.99 9.02 28.72
CA PHE A 232 17.72 10.06 29.68
C PHE A 232 16.82 9.62 30.86
N ASP A 233 16.49 8.31 30.96
CA ASP A 233 15.83 7.70 32.13
C ASP A 233 16.86 7.27 33.17
#